data_e4e72cd51eceb1a5fcee9fa5df70f962
#
_entry.id   e4e72cd51eceb1a5fcee9fa5df70f962
#
_cell.length_a   1.000
_cell.length_b   1.000
_cell.length_c   1.000
_cell.angle_alpha   90.00
_cell.angle_beta   90.00
_cell.angle_gamma   90.00
#
_symmetry.space_group_name_H-M   'P 1'
#
loop_
_entity.id
_entity.type
_entity.pdbx_description
1 polymer ?
#
loop_
_entity_poly.entity_id
_entity_poly.type
_entity_poly.pdbx_seq_one_letter_code
_entity_poly.pdbx_strand_id
1 'polypeptide(L)'
;PLYSSAASDVYKRQVWSEWSGDTVEFTFLSTGPKTLYCQIKSSTEESAVKSASIIYQESPLVLSSVVIEDGVPEKNGKTVSVEISYSGSVMPRYYRAGETEDLTSAGWTAFTERFSYTFDTTGAKTLYVQLMDGFGQMTETRSASITINPPRKAVVSIGWAYDDVAPGCVFDSGLGINRMNYSATARTFVWDSGEDAGTVVKGDSVNFNEDIRVGGATTGDDSGMYPDSVLEKYVRYNGFPQNTYGHRTASIHLSPGTYRLRLFCSLNSTYKNSTEFMKVQTVVDGVANVFELPDGYDVIGNLTRWLEQEITVPESGMFELQWGMENATKGWMEVPLNIIEIEET
;
A
#
# COMPACT_ATOMS: atom_id res chain seq x y z
N PRO A 1 65.96 -12.42 -23.18
CA PRO A 1 64.65 -11.91 -22.83
C PRO A 1 64.79 -10.89 -21.70
N LEU A 2 64.03 -9.82 -21.76
CA LEU A 2 63.87 -8.87 -20.66
C LEU A 2 62.70 -9.32 -19.79
N TYR A 3 62.85 -9.18 -18.47
CA TYR A 3 61.82 -9.52 -17.50
C TYR A 3 61.48 -8.29 -16.66
N SER A 4 60.21 -8.13 -16.29
CA SER A 4 59.78 -7.08 -15.38
C SER A 4 59.10 -7.67 -14.15
N SER A 5 59.17 -6.98 -13.04
CA SER A 5 58.41 -7.30 -11.84
C SER A 5 57.82 -6.03 -11.27
N ALA A 6 56.57 -6.13 -10.85
CA ALA A 6 55.83 -5.05 -10.17
C ALA A 6 55.27 -5.55 -8.86
N ALA A 7 55.42 -4.76 -7.79
CA ALA A 7 54.88 -5.04 -6.48
C ALA A 7 54.24 -3.78 -5.89
N SER A 8 53.06 -3.88 -5.36
CA SER A 8 52.45 -2.86 -4.53
C SER A 8 52.52 -3.23 -3.07
N ASP A 9 52.87 -2.30 -2.26
CA ASP A 9 52.86 -2.30 -0.80
C ASP A 9 53.10 -3.62 -0.06
N VAL A 10 54.21 -3.66 0.61
CA VAL A 10 54.53 -4.57 1.71
C VAL A 10 54.52 -6.07 1.39
N TYR A 11 55.71 -6.56 1.11
CA TYR A 11 56.05 -7.98 1.14
C TYR A 11 55.42 -8.89 0.10
N LYS A 12 56.12 -9.19 -0.98
CA LYS A 12 56.40 -10.58 -1.30
C LYS A 12 56.53 -10.91 -2.78
N ARG A 13 57.49 -11.75 -2.99
CA ARG A 13 57.76 -12.57 -4.18
C ARG A 13 57.39 -11.90 -5.49
N GLN A 14 58.31 -11.12 -5.93
CA GLN A 14 58.32 -10.64 -7.30
C GLN A 14 58.40 -11.84 -8.22
N VAL A 15 57.38 -12.04 -9.03
CA VAL A 15 57.44 -12.99 -10.12
C VAL A 15 57.94 -12.24 -11.34
N TRP A 16 59.05 -12.65 -11.89
CA TRP A 16 59.52 -12.10 -13.14
C TRP A 16 58.62 -12.60 -14.29
N SER A 17 58.12 -11.69 -15.06
CA SER A 17 57.36 -11.99 -16.29
C SER A 17 58.14 -11.52 -17.52
N GLU A 18 57.97 -12.20 -18.66
CA GLU A 18 58.54 -11.75 -19.92
C GLU A 18 57.93 -10.38 -20.30
N TRP A 19 58.80 -9.47 -20.72
CA TRP A 19 58.40 -8.13 -21.12
C TRP A 19 58.62 -7.96 -22.59
N SER A 20 57.52 -7.61 -23.30
CA SER A 20 57.48 -7.49 -24.77
C SER A 20 57.01 -6.12 -25.25
N GLY A 21 56.91 -5.09 -24.41
CA GLY A 21 56.43 -3.78 -24.79
C GLY A 21 56.85 -2.67 -23.81
N ASP A 22 56.41 -1.45 -24.10
CA ASP A 22 56.77 -0.27 -23.34
C ASP A 22 55.84 -0.03 -22.12
N THR A 23 54.78 -0.84 -21.97
CA THR A 23 53.77 -0.72 -20.92
C THR A 23 53.49 -2.04 -20.23
N VAL A 24 53.23 -1.97 -18.93
CA VAL A 24 52.80 -3.09 -18.08
C VAL A 24 51.49 -2.68 -17.41
N GLU A 25 50.46 -3.52 -17.56
CA GLU A 25 49.21 -3.34 -16.82
C GLU A 25 49.32 -3.90 -15.41
N PHE A 26 48.87 -3.13 -14.43
CA PHE A 26 48.85 -3.54 -13.04
C PHE A 26 47.47 -3.21 -12.40
N THR A 27 46.87 -4.20 -11.74
CA THR A 27 45.61 -4.07 -11.04
C THR A 27 45.84 -3.95 -9.54
N PHE A 28 45.42 -2.84 -8.96
CA PHE A 28 45.36 -2.68 -7.49
C PHE A 28 44.12 -3.36 -6.93
N LEU A 29 44.30 -4.13 -5.85
CA LEU A 29 43.21 -4.86 -5.18
C LEU A 29 42.50 -4.07 -4.09
N SER A 30 42.95 -2.86 -3.79
CA SER A 30 42.33 -1.98 -2.77
C SER A 30 42.60 -0.51 -3.11
N THR A 31 41.75 0.36 -2.61
CA THR A 31 41.90 1.82 -2.76
C THR A 31 42.98 2.39 -1.84
N GLY A 32 43.24 3.71 -2.00
CA GLY A 32 44.15 4.49 -1.20
C GLY A 32 45.50 4.77 -1.86
N PRO A 33 46.46 5.36 -1.13
CA PRO A 33 47.82 5.60 -1.62
C PRO A 33 48.49 4.29 -2.02
N LYS A 34 49.02 4.24 -3.23
CA LYS A 34 49.70 3.11 -3.78
C LYS A 34 51.07 3.54 -4.30
N THR A 35 52.06 2.70 -4.10
CA THR A 35 53.36 2.87 -4.73
C THR A 35 53.70 1.60 -5.50
N LEU A 36 53.88 1.76 -6.79
CA LEU A 36 54.31 0.68 -7.68
C LEU A 36 55.82 0.72 -7.81
N TYR A 37 56.46 -0.40 -7.59
CA TYR A 37 57.89 -0.57 -7.79
C TYR A 37 58.11 -1.45 -9.02
N CYS A 38 59.01 -1.04 -9.89
CA CYS A 38 59.35 -1.79 -11.09
C CYS A 38 60.87 -1.97 -11.22
N GLN A 39 61.25 -3.17 -11.66
CA GLN A 39 62.60 -3.50 -11.96
C GLN A 39 62.65 -4.35 -13.25
N ILE A 40 63.69 -4.17 -14.03
CA ILE A 40 63.88 -4.88 -15.31
C ILE A 40 65.17 -5.70 -15.16
N LYS A 41 65.19 -6.93 -15.69
CA LYS A 41 66.40 -7.74 -15.77
C LYS A 41 66.59 -8.30 -17.16
N SER A 42 67.87 -8.44 -17.53
CA SER A 42 68.33 -9.26 -18.64
C SER A 42 68.76 -10.62 -18.13
N SER A 43 69.37 -11.42 -18.99
CA SER A 43 69.99 -12.68 -18.63
C SER A 43 71.18 -12.50 -17.71
N THR A 44 71.83 -11.33 -17.62
CA THR A 44 73.09 -11.07 -16.96
C THR A 44 73.04 -9.91 -15.96
N GLU A 45 72.06 -8.99 -16.07
CA GLU A 45 72.01 -7.77 -15.26
C GLU A 45 70.59 -7.41 -14.83
N GLU A 46 70.49 -6.76 -13.66
CA GLU A 46 69.25 -6.17 -13.13
C GLU A 46 69.36 -4.66 -13.05
N SER A 47 68.31 -3.96 -13.42
CA SER A 47 68.24 -2.52 -13.27
C SER A 47 68.05 -2.09 -11.82
N ALA A 48 68.32 -0.84 -11.50
CA ALA A 48 67.83 -0.24 -10.26
C ALA A 48 66.30 -0.26 -10.21
N VAL A 49 65.74 -0.45 -9.02
CA VAL A 49 64.31 -0.36 -8.79
C VAL A 49 63.84 1.09 -9.01
N LYS A 50 62.79 1.27 -9.78
CA LYS A 50 62.10 2.54 -9.92
C LYS A 50 60.72 2.44 -9.30
N SER A 51 60.21 3.54 -8.77
CA SER A 51 58.90 3.58 -8.17
C SER A 51 58.10 4.80 -8.66
N ALA A 52 56.78 4.62 -8.70
CA ALA A 52 55.82 5.70 -8.91
C ALA A 52 54.65 5.53 -7.93
N SER A 53 54.13 6.66 -7.47
CA SER A 53 53.02 6.65 -6.52
C SER A 53 51.77 7.25 -7.16
N ILE A 54 50.65 6.67 -6.81
CA ILE A 54 49.31 7.12 -7.23
C ILE A 54 48.33 6.97 -6.06
N ILE A 55 47.34 7.81 -5.97
CA ILE A 55 46.17 7.59 -5.11
C ILE A 55 45.16 6.88 -5.96
N TYR A 56 44.95 5.57 -5.71
CA TYR A 56 43.87 4.82 -6.36
C TYR A 56 42.54 5.07 -5.63
N GLN A 57 41.60 5.65 -6.30
CA GLN A 57 40.26 5.88 -5.80
C GLN A 57 39.26 5.19 -6.72
N GLU A 58 38.34 4.43 -6.13
CA GLU A 58 37.17 3.99 -6.84
C GLU A 58 36.26 5.19 -7.12
N SER A 59 35.43 5.10 -8.15
CA SER A 59 34.42 6.11 -8.40
C SER A 59 33.51 6.19 -7.19
N PRO A 60 33.36 7.37 -6.56
CA PRO A 60 32.57 7.52 -5.36
C PRO A 60 31.12 7.11 -5.61
N LEU A 61 30.45 6.65 -4.57
CA LEU A 61 29.02 6.44 -4.58
C LEU A 61 28.31 7.79 -4.83
N VAL A 62 27.43 7.83 -5.82
CA VAL A 62 26.62 9.00 -6.16
C VAL A 62 25.16 8.60 -6.22
N LEU A 63 24.31 9.27 -5.47
CA LEU A 63 22.86 9.17 -5.61
C LEU A 63 22.45 9.87 -6.92
N SER A 64 22.00 9.12 -7.91
CA SER A 64 21.72 9.62 -9.26
C SER A 64 20.29 10.17 -9.38
N SER A 65 19.31 9.48 -8.82
CA SER A 65 17.92 9.94 -8.81
C SER A 65 17.13 9.39 -7.63
N VAL A 66 16.08 10.11 -7.28
CA VAL A 66 14.98 9.70 -6.41
C VAL A 66 13.69 9.89 -7.19
N VAL A 67 12.85 8.86 -7.27
CA VAL A 67 11.57 8.91 -7.96
C VAL A 67 10.48 8.47 -6.99
N ILE A 68 9.41 9.23 -6.88
CA ILE A 68 8.24 8.93 -6.03
C ILE A 68 7.11 8.52 -6.96
N GLU A 69 6.42 7.40 -6.64
CA GLU A 69 5.25 6.90 -7.37
C GLU A 69 5.46 6.86 -8.90
N ASP A 70 6.59 6.31 -9.33
CA ASP A 70 6.98 6.24 -10.74
C ASP A 70 6.93 7.59 -11.50
N GLY A 71 7.01 8.71 -10.75
CA GLY A 71 7.07 10.07 -11.30
C GLY A 71 5.71 10.75 -11.51
N VAL A 72 4.60 10.19 -10.99
CA VAL A 72 3.31 10.90 -11.04
C VAL A 72 3.32 12.14 -10.14
N PRO A 73 2.64 13.25 -10.52
CA PRO A 73 2.71 14.51 -9.79
C PRO A 73 1.92 14.52 -8.48
N GLU A 74 0.96 13.59 -8.33
CA GLU A 74 0.08 13.55 -7.16
C GLU A 74 -0.38 12.13 -6.83
N LYS A 75 -0.73 11.89 -5.58
CA LYS A 75 -1.29 10.63 -5.07
C LYS A 75 -2.27 10.90 -3.94
N ASN A 76 -3.32 10.08 -3.86
CA ASN A 76 -4.20 10.01 -2.70
C ASN A 76 -3.60 9.08 -1.64
N GLY A 77 -3.74 9.46 -0.37
CA GLY A 77 -3.11 8.74 0.73
C GLY A 77 -1.64 9.10 0.96
N LYS A 78 -1.18 8.95 2.19
CA LYS A 78 0.12 9.46 2.64
C LYS A 78 1.31 8.54 2.38
N THR A 79 1.07 7.27 2.08
CA THR A 79 2.12 6.29 1.84
C THR A 79 2.46 6.21 0.35
N VAL A 80 3.72 6.35 0.03
CA VAL A 80 4.23 6.37 -1.35
C VAL A 80 5.33 5.33 -1.55
N SER A 81 5.46 4.85 -2.78
CA SER A 81 6.62 4.07 -3.23
C SER A 81 7.74 5.01 -3.66
N VAL A 82 8.96 4.71 -3.27
CA VAL A 82 10.15 5.50 -3.61
C VAL A 82 11.15 4.58 -4.29
N GLU A 83 11.66 4.99 -5.44
CA GLU A 83 12.73 4.32 -6.16
C GLU A 83 14.01 5.17 -6.14
N ILE A 84 15.13 4.50 -5.88
CA ILE A 84 16.46 5.12 -5.83
C ILE A 84 17.32 4.54 -6.95
N SER A 85 17.99 5.42 -7.68
CA SER A 85 19.09 5.04 -8.57
C SER A 85 20.40 5.64 -8.12
N TYR A 86 21.48 4.90 -8.29
CA TYR A 86 22.82 5.34 -7.91
C TYR A 86 23.84 4.95 -8.98
N SER A 87 25.02 5.54 -8.89
CA SER A 87 26.18 5.24 -9.73
C SER A 87 27.46 5.26 -8.91
N GLY A 88 28.53 4.74 -9.51
CA GLY A 88 29.84 4.57 -8.85
C GLY A 88 30.22 3.10 -8.78
N SER A 89 31.46 2.84 -8.38
CA SER A 89 31.96 1.47 -8.20
C SER A 89 31.73 0.93 -6.78
N VAL A 90 31.33 1.80 -5.86
CA VAL A 90 31.01 1.46 -4.46
C VAL A 90 29.50 1.33 -4.31
N MET A 91 29.05 0.22 -3.73
CA MET A 91 27.63 -0.04 -3.50
C MET A 91 27.12 0.65 -2.23
N PRO A 92 25.91 1.20 -2.23
CA PRO A 92 25.28 1.71 -1.01
C PRO A 92 25.00 0.57 -0.04
N ARG A 93 25.16 0.84 1.25
CA ARG A 93 24.82 -0.09 2.33
C ARG A 93 23.63 0.35 3.13
N TYR A 94 23.42 1.67 3.20
CA TYR A 94 22.32 2.27 3.94
C TYR A 94 21.74 3.43 3.16
N TYR A 95 20.48 3.72 3.43
CA TYR A 95 19.84 4.98 3.05
C TYR A 95 19.18 5.62 4.26
N ARG A 96 18.91 6.91 4.18
CA ARG A 96 18.01 7.66 5.05
C ARG A 96 17.15 8.58 4.24
N ALA A 97 15.93 8.84 4.71
CA ALA A 97 14.95 9.68 4.04
C ALA A 97 14.17 10.52 5.05
N GLY A 98 13.69 11.69 4.63
CA GLY A 98 12.92 12.59 5.48
C GLY A 98 12.34 13.76 4.71
N GLU A 99 11.41 14.50 5.35
CA GLU A 99 10.71 15.65 4.76
C GLU A 99 11.53 16.97 4.86
N THR A 100 12.68 16.94 5.48
CA THR A 100 13.60 18.08 5.61
C THR A 100 14.94 17.79 4.96
N GLU A 101 15.57 18.79 4.36
CA GLU A 101 16.89 18.64 3.72
C GLU A 101 17.97 18.23 4.72
N ASP A 102 17.85 18.68 5.96
CA ASP A 102 18.67 18.18 7.06
C ASP A 102 18.14 16.83 7.54
N LEU A 103 18.82 15.78 7.10
CA LEU A 103 18.50 14.39 7.45
C LEU A 103 19.19 13.91 8.73
N THR A 104 19.75 14.80 9.55
CA THR A 104 20.51 14.39 10.76
C THR A 104 19.66 13.65 11.78
N SER A 105 18.36 13.94 11.86
CA SER A 105 17.41 13.25 12.71
C SER A 105 16.87 11.94 12.12
N ALA A 106 17.06 11.70 10.81
CA ALA A 106 16.59 10.47 10.16
C ALA A 106 17.54 9.31 10.42
N GLY A 107 16.99 8.18 10.84
CA GLY A 107 17.74 6.95 11.07
C GLY A 107 18.23 6.32 9.76
N TRP A 108 19.39 5.66 9.81
CA TRP A 108 19.90 4.87 8.70
C TRP A 108 19.18 3.53 8.63
N THR A 109 18.69 3.17 7.45
CA THR A 109 18.02 1.92 7.12
C THR A 109 18.87 1.13 6.12
N ALA A 110 18.83 -0.20 6.17
CA ALA A 110 19.53 -1.05 5.20
C ALA A 110 19.07 -0.71 3.78
N PHE A 111 20.01 -0.60 2.85
CA PHE A 111 19.73 -0.17 1.49
C PHE A 111 18.82 -1.15 0.75
N THR A 112 17.83 -0.59 0.07
CA THR A 112 17.01 -1.23 -0.95
C THR A 112 16.75 -0.21 -2.06
N GLU A 113 16.65 -0.67 -3.29
CA GLU A 113 16.39 0.22 -4.44
C GLU A 113 14.95 0.79 -4.42
N ARG A 114 14.02 0.08 -3.80
CA ARG A 114 12.63 0.52 -3.60
C ARG A 114 12.22 0.38 -2.13
N PHE A 115 11.52 1.38 -1.61
CA PHE A 115 10.96 1.36 -0.26
C PHE A 115 9.68 2.18 -0.18
N SER A 116 8.88 1.95 0.85
CA SER A 116 7.70 2.77 1.15
C SER A 116 8.05 3.88 2.12
N TYR A 117 7.50 5.07 1.88
CA TYR A 117 7.61 6.22 2.77
C TYR A 117 6.23 6.77 3.09
N THR A 118 5.97 7.11 4.36
CA THR A 118 4.69 7.70 4.79
C THR A 118 4.91 9.13 5.24
N PHE A 119 4.30 10.09 4.55
CA PHE A 119 4.32 11.49 4.91
C PHE A 119 3.47 11.79 6.14
N ASP A 120 3.89 12.72 6.98
CA ASP A 120 3.13 13.07 8.20
C ASP A 120 1.80 13.75 7.88
N THR A 121 1.76 14.61 6.85
CA THR A 121 0.58 15.40 6.47
C THR A 121 0.37 15.36 4.95
N THR A 122 -0.80 15.83 4.51
CA THR A 122 -1.15 16.03 3.10
C THR A 122 -0.63 17.38 2.55
N GLY A 123 -0.80 17.61 1.25
CA GLY A 123 -0.36 18.79 0.53
C GLY A 123 0.92 18.58 -0.29
N ALA A 124 1.52 19.65 -0.76
CA ALA A 124 2.79 19.59 -1.49
C ALA A 124 3.91 19.09 -0.56
N LYS A 125 4.61 18.06 -0.99
CA LYS A 125 5.63 17.35 -0.22
C LYS A 125 6.93 17.24 -0.99
N THR A 126 8.04 17.27 -0.26
CA THR A 126 9.36 16.99 -0.79
C THR A 126 10.02 15.96 0.11
N LEU A 127 10.48 14.88 -0.49
CA LEU A 127 11.25 13.85 0.18
C LEU A 127 12.72 14.01 -0.17
N TYR A 128 13.55 14.06 0.83
CA TYR A 128 15.00 14.10 0.72
C TYR A 128 15.58 12.74 1.04
N VAL A 129 16.58 12.32 0.27
CA VAL A 129 17.22 11.00 0.43
C VAL A 129 18.74 11.17 0.38
N GLN A 130 19.44 10.38 1.16
CA GLN A 130 20.89 10.28 1.17
C GLN A 130 21.33 8.82 1.31
N LEU A 131 22.39 8.45 0.64
CA LEU A 131 22.99 7.11 0.72
C LEU A 131 24.28 7.13 1.53
N MET A 132 24.63 5.98 2.11
CA MET A 132 25.91 5.75 2.78
C MET A 132 26.46 4.39 2.37
N ASP A 133 27.76 4.34 2.07
CA ASP A 133 28.46 3.10 1.76
C ASP A 133 28.88 2.31 3.02
N GLY A 134 29.57 1.18 2.83
CA GLY A 134 30.06 0.33 3.91
C GLY A 134 31.23 0.93 4.70
N PHE A 135 31.81 2.04 4.25
CA PHE A 135 32.93 2.75 4.89
C PHE A 135 32.49 4.01 5.62
N GLY A 136 31.18 4.33 5.59
CA GLY A 136 30.62 5.51 6.22
C GLY A 136 30.69 6.78 5.35
N GLN A 137 31.04 6.66 4.05
CA GLN A 137 31.01 7.80 3.13
C GLN A 137 29.58 8.05 2.68
N MET A 138 29.16 9.29 2.73
CA MET A 138 27.79 9.73 2.40
C MET A 138 27.75 10.44 1.05
N THR A 139 26.65 10.26 0.32
CA THR A 139 26.39 11.04 -0.91
C THR A 139 25.89 12.45 -0.58
N GLU A 140 25.85 13.31 -1.58
CA GLU A 140 25.01 14.49 -1.53
C GLU A 140 23.53 14.06 -1.39
N THR A 141 22.73 14.91 -0.74
CA THR A 141 21.30 14.72 -0.61
C THR A 141 20.60 15.01 -1.94
N ARG A 142 19.63 14.19 -2.33
CA ARG A 142 18.73 14.47 -3.45
C ARG A 142 17.30 14.43 -2.99
N SER A 143 16.43 15.09 -3.74
CA SER A 143 15.02 15.18 -3.42
C SER A 143 14.13 14.93 -4.62
N ALA A 144 12.89 14.52 -4.33
CA ALA A 144 11.78 14.48 -5.26
C ALA A 144 10.53 15.05 -4.58
N SER A 145 9.63 15.61 -5.38
CA SER A 145 8.42 16.26 -4.87
C SER A 145 7.17 15.59 -5.44
N ILE A 146 6.10 15.58 -4.64
CA ILE A 146 4.79 15.06 -4.98
C ILE A 146 3.73 15.85 -4.22
N THR A 147 2.51 15.92 -4.76
CA THR A 147 1.34 16.40 -4.01
C THR A 147 0.60 15.21 -3.39
N ILE A 148 0.47 15.22 -2.08
CA ILE A 148 -0.28 14.20 -1.34
C ILE A 148 -1.70 14.72 -1.07
N ASN A 149 -2.66 14.11 -1.71
CA ASN A 149 -4.07 14.40 -1.48
C ASN A 149 -4.61 13.58 -0.31
N PRO A 150 -5.67 14.04 0.38
CA PRO A 150 -6.36 13.21 1.34
C PRO A 150 -6.84 11.90 0.69
N PRO A 151 -6.92 10.79 1.44
CA PRO A 151 -7.54 9.58 0.94
C PRO A 151 -8.98 9.87 0.52
N ARG A 152 -9.39 9.38 -0.65
CA ARG A 152 -10.78 9.51 -1.08
C ARG A 152 -11.65 8.53 -0.31
N LYS A 153 -12.88 8.94 -0.02
CA LYS A 153 -13.86 8.14 0.69
C LYS A 153 -15.17 8.06 -0.09
N ALA A 154 -15.74 6.87 -0.20
CA ALA A 154 -17.08 6.66 -0.72
C ALA A 154 -17.94 6.05 0.38
N VAL A 155 -19.11 6.64 0.59
CA VAL A 155 -20.13 6.11 1.51
C VAL A 155 -21.32 5.67 0.68
N VAL A 156 -21.69 4.40 0.78
CA VAL A 156 -22.77 3.80 -0.01
C VAL A 156 -23.84 3.27 0.92
N SER A 157 -25.02 3.87 0.90
CA SER A 157 -26.24 3.39 1.57
C SER A 157 -27.06 2.56 0.58
N ILE A 158 -27.19 1.26 0.82
CA ILE A 158 -27.70 0.29 -0.18
C ILE A 158 -29.17 -0.11 -0.01
N GLY A 159 -29.83 0.28 1.06
CA GLY A 159 -31.18 -0.14 1.43
C GLY A 159 -32.32 0.72 0.86
N TRP A 160 -32.11 1.46 -0.23
CA TRP A 160 -33.12 2.36 -0.79
C TRP A 160 -34.08 1.62 -1.73
N ALA A 161 -35.38 1.84 -1.56
CA ALA A 161 -36.39 1.30 -2.46
C ALA A 161 -36.43 2.08 -3.77
N TYR A 162 -37.01 1.46 -4.80
CA TYR A 162 -37.13 2.07 -6.14
C TYR A 162 -37.86 3.41 -6.13
N ASP A 163 -38.86 3.51 -5.27
CA ASP A 163 -39.71 4.74 -5.16
C ASP A 163 -39.02 5.88 -4.40
N ASP A 164 -37.97 5.55 -3.60
CA ASP A 164 -37.25 6.55 -2.81
C ASP A 164 -36.07 7.16 -3.60
N VAL A 165 -35.54 6.43 -4.58
CA VAL A 165 -34.37 6.84 -5.39
C VAL A 165 -34.65 6.47 -6.84
N ALA A 166 -34.42 7.41 -7.75
CA ALA A 166 -34.52 7.15 -9.20
C ALA A 166 -33.67 5.92 -9.60
N PRO A 167 -33.99 5.22 -10.71
CA PRO A 167 -33.27 4.02 -11.09
C PRO A 167 -31.77 4.28 -11.13
N GLY A 168 -31.05 3.78 -10.14
CA GLY A 168 -29.61 3.96 -10.11
C GLY A 168 -29.01 4.15 -8.74
N CYS A 169 -27.92 4.86 -8.74
CA CYS A 169 -27.27 5.44 -7.58
C CYS A 169 -27.41 6.96 -7.68
N VAL A 170 -27.79 7.62 -6.60
CA VAL A 170 -27.86 9.08 -6.52
C VAL A 170 -26.89 9.53 -5.45
N PHE A 171 -25.92 10.34 -5.84
CA PHE A 171 -25.01 10.96 -4.90
C PHE A 171 -25.66 12.19 -4.26
N ASP A 172 -25.82 12.14 -2.95
CA ASP A 172 -26.27 13.26 -2.14
C ASP A 172 -25.06 14.07 -1.68
N SER A 173 -24.76 15.14 -2.40
CA SER A 173 -23.58 15.97 -2.09
C SER A 173 -23.68 16.72 -0.75
N GLY A 174 -24.89 16.91 -0.23
CA GLY A 174 -25.11 17.55 1.07
C GLY A 174 -24.72 16.63 2.25
N LEU A 175 -24.82 15.32 2.05
CA LEU A 175 -24.48 14.29 3.02
C LEU A 175 -23.19 13.55 2.69
N GLY A 176 -22.66 13.67 1.47
CA GLY A 176 -21.53 12.89 0.99
C GLY A 176 -21.84 11.39 0.84
N ILE A 177 -23.09 11.04 0.51
CA ILE A 177 -23.57 9.65 0.51
C ILE A 177 -24.12 9.26 -0.86
N ASN A 178 -23.70 8.11 -1.35
CA ASN A 178 -24.32 7.44 -2.48
C ASN A 178 -25.56 6.67 -1.99
N ARG A 179 -26.76 7.15 -2.34
CA ARG A 179 -28.01 6.43 -2.07
C ARG A 179 -28.27 5.46 -3.20
N MET A 180 -28.20 4.18 -2.90
CA MET A 180 -28.27 3.15 -3.91
C MET A 180 -29.53 2.30 -3.79
N ASN A 181 -30.27 2.25 -4.88
CA ASN A 181 -31.27 1.21 -5.07
C ASN A 181 -30.52 -0.08 -5.45
N TYR A 182 -30.53 -1.04 -4.55
CA TYR A 182 -29.86 -2.32 -4.74
C TYR A 182 -30.61 -3.21 -5.75
N SER A 183 -30.40 -2.96 -7.05
CA SER A 183 -31.06 -3.67 -8.15
C SER A 183 -30.13 -4.68 -8.84
N ALA A 184 -30.68 -5.53 -9.72
CA ALA A 184 -29.91 -6.56 -10.43
C ALA A 184 -28.84 -6.02 -11.40
N THR A 185 -28.87 -4.74 -11.70
CA THR A 185 -27.93 -4.06 -12.60
C THR A 185 -26.78 -3.44 -11.81
N ALA A 186 -25.59 -3.39 -12.41
CA ALA A 186 -24.46 -2.65 -11.85
C ALA A 186 -24.84 -1.18 -11.60
N ARG A 187 -24.40 -0.63 -10.48
CA ARG A 187 -24.60 0.76 -10.08
C ARG A 187 -23.28 1.40 -9.78
N THR A 188 -22.97 2.47 -10.48
CA THR A 188 -21.79 3.29 -10.22
C THR A 188 -22.03 4.13 -8.97
N PHE A 189 -21.05 4.20 -8.09
CA PHE A 189 -20.98 5.12 -6.97
C PHE A 189 -19.76 6.02 -7.12
N VAL A 190 -19.78 7.16 -6.44
CA VAL A 190 -18.74 8.18 -6.55
C VAL A 190 -18.01 8.36 -5.22
N TRP A 191 -16.78 8.85 -5.31
CA TRP A 191 -16.03 9.35 -4.17
C TRP A 191 -16.67 10.63 -3.62
N ASP A 192 -16.27 11.04 -2.44
CA ASP A 192 -16.61 12.32 -1.84
C ASP A 192 -16.18 13.53 -2.70
N SER A 193 -15.18 13.35 -3.57
CA SER A 193 -14.77 14.31 -4.61
C SER A 193 -15.78 14.44 -5.77
N GLY A 194 -16.74 13.50 -5.90
CA GLY A 194 -17.70 13.44 -6.99
C GLY A 194 -17.23 12.66 -8.22
N GLU A 195 -16.03 12.11 -8.22
CA GLU A 195 -15.49 11.27 -9.28
C GLU A 195 -16.00 9.83 -9.15
N ASP A 196 -16.10 9.11 -10.27
CA ASP A 196 -16.47 7.70 -10.27
C ASP A 196 -15.49 6.89 -9.41
N ALA A 197 -16.02 6.18 -8.41
CA ALA A 197 -15.26 5.34 -7.51
C ALA A 197 -15.25 3.88 -7.96
N GLY A 198 -16.39 3.40 -8.38
CA GLY A 198 -16.56 2.00 -8.76
C GLY A 198 -18.01 1.61 -8.97
N THR A 199 -18.26 0.30 -9.00
CA THR A 199 -19.63 -0.22 -9.16
C THR A 199 -19.95 -1.28 -8.11
N VAL A 200 -21.23 -1.33 -7.73
CA VAL A 200 -21.78 -2.43 -6.94
C VAL A 200 -22.73 -3.23 -7.83
N VAL A 201 -22.55 -4.54 -7.85
CA VAL A 201 -23.39 -5.48 -8.57
C VAL A 201 -24.03 -6.44 -7.57
N LYS A 202 -25.34 -6.57 -7.65
CA LYS A 202 -26.09 -7.52 -6.84
C LYS A 202 -25.73 -8.98 -7.19
N GLY A 203 -25.50 -9.81 -6.19
CA GLY A 203 -25.42 -11.26 -6.38
C GLY A 203 -26.78 -11.92 -6.64
N ASP A 204 -26.78 -13.10 -7.25
CA ASP A 204 -27.98 -13.83 -7.70
C ASP A 204 -28.94 -14.25 -6.57
N SER A 205 -28.48 -14.25 -5.33
CA SER A 205 -29.24 -14.72 -4.17
C SER A 205 -30.18 -13.70 -3.53
N VAL A 206 -30.23 -12.46 -4.05
CA VAL A 206 -31.02 -11.37 -3.44
C VAL A 206 -32.39 -11.21 -4.09
N ASN A 207 -33.45 -11.31 -3.30
CA ASN A 207 -34.82 -11.02 -3.72
C ASN A 207 -35.21 -9.61 -3.23
N PHE A 208 -35.40 -8.67 -4.18
CA PHE A 208 -35.63 -7.26 -3.88
C PHE A 208 -36.78 -6.94 -2.96
N ASN A 209 -37.92 -7.54 -3.20
CA ASN A 209 -39.15 -7.19 -2.51
C ASN A 209 -39.16 -7.68 -1.04
N GLU A 210 -38.27 -8.61 -0.70
CA GLU A 210 -38.21 -9.20 0.62
C GLU A 210 -36.98 -8.75 1.44
N ASP A 211 -35.95 -8.24 0.77
CA ASP A 211 -34.65 -7.99 1.39
C ASP A 211 -34.39 -6.51 1.72
N ILE A 212 -35.02 -5.57 1.01
CA ILE A 212 -34.98 -4.13 1.34
C ILE A 212 -35.96 -3.84 2.45
N ARG A 213 -35.51 -3.13 3.48
CA ARG A 213 -36.31 -2.80 4.67
C ARG A 213 -36.05 -1.38 5.16
N VAL A 214 -37.05 -0.86 5.84
CA VAL A 214 -36.98 0.30 6.70
C VAL A 214 -37.13 -0.20 8.14
N GLY A 215 -36.21 0.13 9.02
CA GLY A 215 -36.22 -0.35 10.41
C GLY A 215 -34.82 -0.59 10.97
N GLY A 216 -33.81 0.07 10.45
CA GLY A 216 -32.52 0.26 11.12
C GLY A 216 -32.72 1.08 12.40
N ALA A 217 -31.79 1.00 13.34
CA ALA A 217 -31.85 1.80 14.55
C ALA A 217 -31.63 3.27 14.21
N THR A 218 -32.45 4.13 14.81
CA THR A 218 -32.41 5.59 14.65
C THR A 218 -32.31 6.27 15.99
N THR A 219 -31.79 7.49 16.02
CA THR A 219 -31.72 8.32 17.25
C THR A 219 -33.06 9.04 17.52
N GLY A 220 -33.87 9.22 16.49
CA GLY A 220 -35.12 9.97 16.54
C GLY A 220 -34.94 11.48 16.37
N ASP A 221 -33.73 11.99 16.29
CA ASP A 221 -33.39 13.42 16.20
C ASP A 221 -32.19 13.72 15.28
N ASP A 222 -31.80 12.78 14.42
CA ASP A 222 -30.65 12.86 13.52
C ASP A 222 -29.29 13.08 14.22
N SER A 223 -29.18 12.79 15.53
CA SER A 223 -27.92 12.95 16.29
C SER A 223 -26.94 11.81 16.10
N GLY A 224 -27.27 10.81 15.28
CA GLY A 224 -26.40 9.69 14.91
C GLY A 224 -25.28 10.09 13.97
N MET A 225 -24.41 9.12 13.64
CA MET A 225 -23.29 9.31 12.72
C MET A 225 -23.75 9.70 11.29
N TYR A 226 -24.93 9.24 10.92
CA TYR A 226 -25.67 9.63 9.71
C TYR A 226 -27.11 9.98 10.08
N PRO A 227 -27.82 10.75 9.25
CA PRO A 227 -29.22 11.03 9.46
C PRO A 227 -30.08 9.77 9.61
N ASP A 228 -31.11 9.82 10.41
CA ASP A 228 -32.01 8.69 10.67
C ASP A 228 -32.63 8.15 9.38
N SER A 229 -32.91 9.02 8.41
CA SER A 229 -33.40 8.63 7.07
C SER A 229 -32.42 7.73 6.28
N VAL A 230 -31.14 7.74 6.63
CA VAL A 230 -30.10 6.87 6.07
C VAL A 230 -29.92 5.63 6.94
N LEU A 231 -29.85 5.79 8.26
CA LEU A 231 -29.62 4.70 9.20
C LEU A 231 -30.76 3.67 9.19
N GLU A 232 -31.99 4.10 8.96
CA GLU A 232 -33.16 3.22 8.90
C GLU A 232 -33.18 2.28 7.68
N LYS A 233 -32.44 2.61 6.61
CA LYS A 233 -32.43 1.83 5.37
C LYS A 233 -31.40 0.69 5.44
N TYR A 234 -31.80 -0.52 5.05
CA TYR A 234 -30.88 -1.65 4.97
C TYR A 234 -31.33 -2.74 4.00
N VAL A 235 -30.39 -3.54 3.54
CA VAL A 235 -30.62 -4.81 2.86
C VAL A 235 -30.30 -5.93 3.84
N ARG A 236 -31.17 -6.93 3.93
CA ARG A 236 -31.01 -8.00 4.89
C ARG A 236 -30.71 -9.35 4.23
N TYR A 237 -29.99 -10.19 4.95
CA TYR A 237 -30.15 -11.62 4.85
C TYR A 237 -31.22 -12.04 5.86
N ASN A 238 -32.20 -12.81 5.39
CA ASN A 238 -33.26 -13.37 6.22
C ASN A 238 -33.31 -14.86 5.96
N GLY A 239 -33.04 -15.68 6.97
CA GLY A 239 -33.01 -17.12 6.78
C GLY A 239 -32.76 -17.91 8.06
N PHE A 240 -32.65 -19.22 7.91
CA PHE A 240 -32.36 -20.16 8.96
C PHE A 240 -31.42 -21.23 8.43
N PRO A 241 -30.13 -20.94 8.19
CA PRO A 241 -29.16 -21.89 7.69
C PRO A 241 -28.72 -22.82 8.81
N GLN A 242 -29.16 -24.08 8.76
CA GLN A 242 -28.67 -25.12 9.67
C GLN A 242 -27.36 -25.70 9.14
N ASN A 243 -26.29 -25.61 9.94
CA ASN A 243 -24.96 -26.17 9.65
C ASN A 243 -24.34 -25.68 8.34
N THR A 244 -24.74 -24.49 7.86
CA THR A 244 -24.23 -23.86 6.64
C THR A 244 -24.13 -22.37 6.82
N TYR A 245 -23.42 -21.72 5.89
CA TYR A 245 -23.40 -20.26 5.79
C TYR A 245 -24.43 -19.82 4.75
N GLY A 246 -25.54 -19.24 5.21
CA GLY A 246 -26.49 -18.58 4.35
C GLY A 246 -26.20 -17.08 4.29
N HIS A 247 -26.10 -16.50 3.10
CA HIS A 247 -25.68 -15.12 2.92
C HIS A 247 -26.29 -14.45 1.70
N ARG A 248 -26.17 -13.12 1.67
CA ARG A 248 -26.34 -12.28 0.49
C ARG A 248 -24.96 -11.88 -0.02
N THR A 249 -24.87 -11.59 -1.31
CA THR A 249 -23.62 -11.21 -1.96
C THR A 249 -23.78 -9.92 -2.75
N ALA A 250 -22.80 -9.05 -2.65
CA ALA A 250 -22.60 -7.91 -3.53
C ALA A 250 -21.19 -7.98 -4.12
N SER A 251 -21.06 -7.92 -5.44
CA SER A 251 -19.76 -7.76 -6.09
C SER A 251 -19.45 -6.28 -6.19
N ILE A 252 -18.30 -5.88 -5.65
CA ILE A 252 -17.84 -4.48 -5.63
C ILE A 252 -16.61 -4.40 -6.54
N HIS A 253 -16.69 -3.50 -7.52
CA HIS A 253 -15.62 -3.24 -8.46
C HIS A 253 -14.98 -1.91 -8.15
N LEU A 254 -13.67 -1.92 -7.96
CA LEU A 254 -12.81 -0.76 -7.68
C LEU A 254 -11.53 -0.88 -8.50
N SER A 255 -10.79 0.20 -8.61
CA SER A 255 -9.42 0.14 -9.12
C SER A 255 -8.55 -0.78 -8.22
N PRO A 256 -7.56 -1.48 -8.78
CA PRO A 256 -6.60 -2.22 -7.97
C PRO A 256 -5.93 -1.33 -6.93
N GLY A 257 -5.80 -1.80 -5.69
CA GLY A 257 -5.25 -1.00 -4.60
C GLY A 257 -5.66 -1.51 -3.22
N THR A 258 -5.20 -0.83 -2.19
CA THR A 258 -5.54 -1.13 -0.79
C THR A 258 -6.57 -0.15 -0.28
N TYR A 259 -7.58 -0.67 0.40
CA TYR A 259 -8.72 0.10 0.89
C TYR A 259 -9.06 -0.31 2.31
N ARG A 260 -9.50 0.65 3.12
CA ARG A 260 -10.17 0.41 4.37
C ARG A 260 -11.67 0.28 4.10
N LEU A 261 -12.22 -0.87 4.39
CA LEU A 261 -13.65 -1.17 4.26
C LEU A 261 -14.30 -1.14 5.63
N ARG A 262 -15.35 -0.34 5.78
CA ARG A 262 -16.15 -0.25 7.00
C ARG A 262 -17.60 -0.51 6.68
N LEU A 263 -18.24 -1.33 7.51
CA LEU A 263 -19.63 -1.72 7.33
C LEU A 263 -20.44 -1.32 8.55
N PHE A 264 -21.54 -0.64 8.29
CA PHE A 264 -22.52 -0.32 9.33
C PHE A 264 -23.69 -1.27 9.21
N CYS A 265 -23.92 -2.05 10.27
CA CYS A 265 -25.02 -2.99 10.38
C CYS A 265 -25.86 -2.61 11.60
N SER A 266 -27.13 -2.26 11.35
CA SER A 266 -28.03 -1.76 12.38
C SER A 266 -29.45 -2.24 12.15
N LEU A 267 -30.09 -2.67 13.20
CA LEU A 267 -31.46 -3.21 13.20
C LEU A 267 -32.21 -2.71 14.43
N ASN A 268 -33.40 -2.15 14.22
CA ASN A 268 -34.34 -1.85 15.28
C ASN A 268 -35.42 -2.95 15.32
N SER A 269 -35.05 -4.10 15.87
CA SER A 269 -35.91 -5.29 15.81
C SER A 269 -35.95 -6.02 17.16
N THR A 270 -37.05 -6.72 17.37
CA THR A 270 -37.22 -7.63 18.50
C THR A 270 -36.64 -9.03 18.23
N TYR A 271 -36.06 -9.26 17.06
CA TYR A 271 -35.39 -10.53 16.71
C TYR A 271 -34.08 -10.65 17.51
N LYS A 272 -34.20 -11.30 18.67
CA LYS A 272 -33.06 -11.56 19.54
C LYS A 272 -32.10 -12.54 18.88
N ASN A 273 -30.80 -12.33 19.10
CA ASN A 273 -29.67 -13.19 18.68
C ASN A 273 -29.21 -13.05 17.22
N SER A 274 -29.59 -12.01 16.48
CA SER A 274 -29.05 -11.80 15.12
C SER A 274 -27.53 -11.68 15.13
N THR A 275 -26.95 -11.08 16.16
CA THR A 275 -25.48 -10.91 16.31
C THR A 275 -24.77 -12.23 16.60
N GLU A 276 -25.38 -13.15 17.37
CA GLU A 276 -24.76 -14.43 17.76
C GLU A 276 -24.35 -15.30 16.57
N PHE A 277 -25.12 -15.24 15.47
CA PHE A 277 -24.90 -16.05 14.29
C PHE A 277 -24.47 -15.22 13.07
N MET A 278 -24.28 -13.93 13.26
CA MET A 278 -23.87 -13.04 12.19
C MET A 278 -22.47 -13.38 11.70
N LYS A 279 -22.36 -13.47 10.37
CA LYS A 279 -21.07 -13.58 9.69
C LYS A 279 -21.06 -12.65 8.51
N VAL A 280 -20.07 -11.79 8.47
CA VAL A 280 -19.79 -10.89 7.35
C VAL A 280 -18.36 -11.14 6.90
N GLN A 281 -18.15 -11.24 5.59
CA GLN A 281 -16.84 -11.49 5.03
C GLN A 281 -16.67 -10.84 3.66
N THR A 282 -15.43 -10.56 3.31
CA THR A 282 -15.04 -10.30 1.93
C THR A 282 -14.49 -11.58 1.30
N VAL A 283 -14.68 -11.74 0.00
CA VAL A 283 -14.04 -12.80 -0.78
C VAL A 283 -13.25 -12.15 -1.90
N VAL A 284 -11.94 -12.34 -1.85
CA VAL A 284 -10.97 -11.81 -2.84
C VAL A 284 -10.26 -13.00 -3.46
N ASP A 285 -10.34 -13.15 -4.77
CA ASP A 285 -9.74 -14.27 -5.51
C ASP A 285 -10.09 -15.66 -4.92
N GLY A 286 -11.34 -15.81 -4.44
CA GLY A 286 -11.84 -17.03 -3.82
C GLY A 286 -11.42 -17.25 -2.37
N VAL A 287 -10.66 -16.33 -1.77
CA VAL A 287 -10.25 -16.38 -0.36
C VAL A 287 -11.20 -15.53 0.48
N ALA A 288 -11.84 -16.16 1.46
CA ALA A 288 -12.75 -15.48 2.39
C ALA A 288 -11.98 -14.88 3.58
N ASN A 289 -12.24 -13.60 3.86
CA ASN A 289 -11.72 -12.87 5.02
C ASN A 289 -12.90 -12.38 5.86
N VAL A 290 -13.05 -12.93 7.06
CA VAL A 290 -14.18 -12.65 7.95
C VAL A 290 -13.90 -11.37 8.75
N PHE A 291 -14.92 -10.52 8.87
CA PHE A 291 -14.86 -9.37 9.76
C PHE A 291 -14.93 -9.84 11.21
N GLU A 292 -13.99 -9.34 12.01
CA GLU A 292 -14.07 -9.53 13.45
C GLU A 292 -15.17 -8.65 14.05
N LEU A 293 -16.03 -9.21 14.88
CA LEU A 293 -17.01 -8.44 15.62
C LEU A 293 -16.34 -7.79 16.84
N PRO A 294 -16.38 -6.46 16.98
CA PRO A 294 -15.82 -5.79 18.15
C PRO A 294 -16.48 -6.27 19.45
N ASP A 295 -15.74 -6.27 20.55
CA ASP A 295 -16.26 -6.65 21.87
C ASP A 295 -17.54 -5.89 22.22
N GLY A 296 -18.58 -6.65 22.57
CA GLY A 296 -19.91 -6.09 22.87
C GLY A 296 -20.62 -5.48 21.67
N TYR A 297 -20.26 -5.90 20.45
CA TYR A 297 -21.00 -5.53 19.25
C TYR A 297 -22.38 -6.18 19.26
N ASP A 298 -23.41 -5.38 18.98
CA ASP A 298 -24.77 -5.85 18.75
C ASP A 298 -25.37 -5.07 17.60
N VAL A 299 -25.91 -5.77 16.61
CA VAL A 299 -26.61 -5.15 15.49
C VAL A 299 -27.92 -4.49 15.93
N ILE A 300 -28.51 -4.95 17.04
CA ILE A 300 -29.75 -4.42 17.57
C ILE A 300 -29.46 -3.12 18.30
N GLY A 301 -30.04 -2.04 17.81
CA GLY A 301 -29.83 -0.71 18.37
C GLY A 301 -28.43 -0.14 18.14
N ASN A 302 -27.67 -0.69 17.20
CA ASN A 302 -26.34 -0.14 16.87
C ASN A 302 -26.50 1.24 16.22
N LEU A 303 -25.89 2.26 16.81
CA LEU A 303 -25.88 3.63 16.30
C LEU A 303 -24.48 4.14 15.94
N THR A 304 -23.42 3.47 16.42
CA THR A 304 -22.06 4.05 16.37
C THR A 304 -20.94 3.05 16.02
N ARG A 305 -21.21 1.75 16.05
CA ARG A 305 -20.16 0.74 15.87
C ARG A 305 -20.09 0.22 14.45
N TRP A 306 -18.87 0.09 13.96
CA TRP A 306 -18.53 -0.39 12.63
C TRP A 306 -17.84 -1.74 12.69
N LEU A 307 -18.03 -2.54 11.65
CA LEU A 307 -17.12 -3.61 11.30
C LEU A 307 -16.08 -3.01 10.37
N GLU A 308 -14.81 -3.32 10.59
CA GLU A 308 -13.71 -2.71 9.83
C GLU A 308 -12.71 -3.78 9.37
N GLN A 309 -12.24 -3.64 8.14
CA GLN A 309 -11.23 -4.52 7.56
C GLN A 309 -10.44 -3.77 6.49
N GLU A 310 -9.14 -4.01 6.42
CA GLU A 310 -8.33 -3.63 5.27
C GLU A 310 -8.44 -4.70 4.19
N ILE A 311 -8.62 -4.30 2.95
CA ILE A 311 -8.70 -5.18 1.79
C ILE A 311 -7.74 -4.72 0.70
N THR A 312 -7.14 -5.67 -0.01
CA THR A 312 -6.42 -5.40 -1.25
C THR A 312 -7.26 -5.88 -2.42
N VAL A 313 -7.65 -4.94 -3.27
CA VAL A 313 -8.37 -5.22 -4.52
C VAL A 313 -7.33 -5.63 -5.57
N PRO A 314 -7.47 -6.84 -6.15
CA PRO A 314 -6.50 -7.37 -7.11
C PRO A 314 -6.62 -6.69 -8.48
N GLU A 315 -5.75 -7.04 -9.41
CA GLU A 315 -5.77 -6.56 -10.80
C GLU A 315 -7.10 -6.84 -11.54
N SER A 316 -7.86 -7.85 -11.10
CA SER A 316 -9.22 -8.09 -11.60
C SER A 316 -10.20 -6.97 -11.26
N GLY A 317 -9.84 -6.11 -10.31
CA GLY A 317 -10.63 -4.96 -9.89
C GLY A 317 -11.91 -5.32 -9.15
N MET A 318 -12.02 -6.51 -8.53
CA MET A 318 -13.27 -6.98 -7.95
C MET A 318 -13.06 -7.78 -6.66
N PHE A 319 -13.97 -7.57 -5.72
CA PHE A 319 -14.17 -8.46 -4.57
C PHE A 319 -15.66 -8.66 -4.31
N GLU A 320 -16.00 -9.73 -3.60
CA GLU A 320 -17.36 -9.96 -3.12
C GLU A 320 -17.48 -9.57 -1.65
N LEU A 321 -18.54 -8.87 -1.30
CA LEU A 321 -18.99 -8.67 0.07
C LEU A 321 -20.16 -9.63 0.33
N GLN A 322 -20.04 -10.43 1.38
CA GLN A 322 -21.05 -11.39 1.80
C GLN A 322 -21.47 -11.09 3.23
N TRP A 323 -22.79 -11.03 3.47
CA TRP A 323 -23.35 -10.87 4.82
C TRP A 323 -24.48 -11.85 5.05
N GLY A 324 -24.48 -12.49 6.21
CA GLY A 324 -25.42 -13.56 6.49
C GLY A 324 -25.23 -14.20 7.85
N MET A 325 -25.63 -15.45 7.97
CA MET A 325 -25.60 -16.23 9.19
C MET A 325 -24.91 -17.55 8.99
N GLU A 326 -24.19 -18.00 9.99
CA GLU A 326 -23.55 -19.31 10.01
C GLU A 326 -24.07 -20.12 11.21
N ASN A 327 -24.42 -21.40 10.97
CA ASN A 327 -24.81 -22.34 12.02
C ASN A 327 -25.99 -21.87 12.91
N ALA A 328 -26.94 -21.14 12.36
CA ALA A 328 -28.08 -20.67 13.11
C ALA A 328 -28.91 -21.84 13.68
N THR A 329 -29.10 -21.84 14.99
CA THR A 329 -29.80 -22.91 15.73
C THR A 329 -31.20 -22.50 16.19
N LYS A 330 -31.58 -21.26 16.01
CA LYS A 330 -32.86 -20.70 16.50
C LYS A 330 -33.49 -19.85 15.41
N GLY A 331 -34.78 -20.00 15.21
CA GLY A 331 -35.74 -19.18 14.50
C GLY A 331 -35.27 -18.31 13.31
N TRP A 332 -36.16 -17.59 12.73
CA TRP A 332 -35.87 -16.60 11.69
C TRP A 332 -35.13 -15.39 12.30
N MET A 333 -34.01 -15.03 11.69
CA MET A 333 -33.17 -13.92 12.11
C MET A 333 -32.78 -13.09 10.90
N GLU A 334 -32.37 -11.86 11.15
CA GLU A 334 -31.98 -10.91 10.13
C GLU A 334 -30.55 -10.42 10.36
N VAL A 335 -29.76 -10.37 9.29
CA VAL A 335 -28.47 -9.68 9.28
C VAL A 335 -28.60 -8.49 8.34
N PRO A 336 -28.63 -7.28 8.88
CA PRO A 336 -28.76 -6.05 8.09
C PRO A 336 -27.40 -5.63 7.55
N LEU A 337 -27.43 -4.92 6.42
CA LEU A 337 -26.33 -4.11 5.92
C LEU A 337 -26.91 -2.76 5.49
N ASN A 338 -26.53 -1.70 6.19
CA ASN A 338 -27.06 -0.35 5.98
C ASN A 338 -26.13 0.49 5.10
N ILE A 339 -24.84 0.52 5.48
CA ILE A 339 -23.85 1.38 4.86
C ILE A 339 -22.56 0.61 4.63
N ILE A 340 -21.99 0.86 3.47
CA ILE A 340 -20.62 0.46 3.09
C ILE A 340 -19.81 1.76 2.99
N GLU A 341 -18.74 1.88 3.74
CA GLU A 341 -17.76 2.96 3.63
C GLU A 341 -16.46 2.38 3.08
N ILE A 342 -15.94 2.98 2.05
CA ILE A 342 -14.71 2.58 1.35
C ILE A 342 -13.78 3.78 1.36
N GLU A 343 -12.57 3.61 1.87
CA GLU A 343 -11.55 4.66 1.94
C GLU A 343 -10.24 4.15 1.36
N GLU A 344 -9.62 4.91 0.48
CA GLU A 344 -8.26 4.62 -0.01
C GLU A 344 -7.25 4.72 1.14
N THR A 345 -6.25 3.84 1.18
CA THR A 345 -5.20 3.85 2.22
C THR A 345 -3.82 4.16 1.65
#